data_7fe5c837d22ee8d69d70936b647d50a9
#
_entry.id   7fe5c837d22ee8d69d70936b647d50a9
#
_cell.length_a   1.000
_cell.length_b   1.000
_cell.length_c   1.000
_cell.angle_alpha   90.00
_cell.angle_beta   90.00
_cell.angle_gamma   90.00
#
_symmetry.space_group_name_H-M   'P 1'
#
loop_
_entity.id
_entity.type
_entity.pdbx_description
1 polymer ?
#
loop_
_entity_poly.entity_id
_entity_poly.type
_entity_poly.pdbx_seq_one_letter_code
_entity_poly.pdbx_strand_id
1 'polypeptide(L)'
;IGNDRGVVGVMAAQVSLDTINNVMTGNQQWQQQGLGRTGEVYVAGEDFLMRSTSRELVENPEQYRADVIAAGTAPEIADRAVAVKGSVLIQPVRTASVEAALRGQSGTWIATGYLGRENLTAYGPVDINGLHWVAVARIDTEEAFAPVTEFTRNLVLSTLGIMLGVSVLSLLLAQVFTRPIQRLSAAVRRVGAGDLDVDVPSGSRDEIGDLGAAFNDMASGLRVKQALIDEQQGENRRLLHNLMPQSLAERYQRGETAIAEHH
;
A
#
# COMPACT_ATOMS: atom_id res chain seq x y z
N ILE A 1 56.26 33.23 9.55
CA ILE A 1 56.71 34.29 8.66
C ILE A 1 58.18 34.06 8.39
N GLY A 2 58.55 33.92 7.14
CA GLY A 2 59.92 33.69 6.72
C GLY A 2 60.36 34.67 5.61
N ASN A 3 61.67 34.82 5.48
CA ASN A 3 62.30 35.51 4.35
C ASN A 3 63.48 34.66 3.86
N ASP A 4 64.22 35.11 2.88
CA ASP A 4 65.39 34.41 2.30
C ASP A 4 66.49 34.00 3.33
N ARG A 5 66.42 34.49 4.58
CA ARG A 5 67.35 34.19 5.68
C ARG A 5 66.79 33.21 6.73
N GLY A 6 65.60 32.66 6.51
CA GLY A 6 64.96 31.66 7.42
C GLY A 6 63.75 32.21 8.13
N VAL A 7 63.21 31.41 9.07
CA VAL A 7 62.04 31.76 9.87
C VAL A 7 62.36 32.88 10.83
N VAL A 8 61.70 34.03 10.68
CA VAL A 8 61.92 35.25 11.48
C VAL A 8 60.97 35.29 12.69
N GLY A 9 59.87 34.58 12.61
CA GLY A 9 58.87 34.47 13.69
C GLY A 9 57.74 33.50 13.36
N VAL A 10 57.02 33.07 14.38
CA VAL A 10 55.84 32.21 14.27
C VAL A 10 54.65 32.98 14.86
N MET A 11 53.57 33.05 14.10
CA MET A 11 52.30 33.54 14.62
C MET A 11 51.41 32.36 14.95
N ALA A 12 50.97 32.22 16.18
CA ALA A 12 49.98 31.26 16.61
C ALA A 12 48.63 31.97 16.89
N ALA A 13 47.58 31.45 16.29
CA ALA A 13 46.18 31.88 16.56
C ALA A 13 45.44 30.73 17.25
N GLN A 14 44.73 31.07 18.31
CA GLN A 14 43.84 30.10 18.97
C GLN A 14 42.39 30.47 18.64
N VAL A 15 41.65 29.52 18.10
CA VAL A 15 40.21 29.63 17.85
C VAL A 15 39.49 28.81 18.90
N SER A 16 38.44 29.39 19.54
CA SER A 16 37.61 28.62 20.48
C SER A 16 36.88 27.50 19.77
N LEU A 17 36.93 26.30 20.34
CA LEU A 17 36.14 25.15 19.91
C LEU A 17 34.64 25.44 19.94
N ASP A 18 34.18 26.32 20.83
CA ASP A 18 32.77 26.73 20.93
C ASP A 18 32.28 27.37 19.63
N THR A 19 33.12 28.17 18.96
CA THR A 19 32.75 28.77 17.68
C THR A 19 32.51 27.70 16.60
N ILE A 20 33.39 26.73 16.49
CA ILE A 20 33.26 25.61 15.54
C ILE A 20 32.04 24.79 15.91
N ASN A 21 31.89 24.39 17.15
CA ASN A 21 30.75 23.63 17.63
C ASN A 21 29.43 24.36 17.42
N ASN A 22 29.34 25.66 17.74
CA ASN A 22 28.13 26.43 17.52
C ASN A 22 27.73 26.53 16.06
N VAL A 23 28.70 26.63 15.13
CA VAL A 23 28.40 26.61 13.70
C VAL A 23 27.93 25.22 13.26
N MET A 24 28.63 24.15 13.67
CA MET A 24 28.35 22.78 13.25
C MET A 24 27.10 22.22 13.90
N THR A 25 26.77 22.63 15.13
CA THR A 25 25.61 22.14 15.87
C THR A 25 24.43 23.12 15.84
N GLY A 26 24.60 24.30 15.22
CA GLY A 26 23.58 25.36 15.25
C GLY A 26 23.16 25.74 16.66
N ASN A 27 24.11 25.89 17.57
CA ASN A 27 23.88 26.12 19.01
C ASN A 27 23.07 24.97 19.65
N GLN A 28 23.27 23.74 19.22
CA GLN A 28 22.54 22.54 19.67
C GLN A 28 21.05 22.55 19.29
N GLN A 29 20.65 23.33 18.29
CA GLN A 29 19.28 23.41 17.77
C GLN A 29 19.11 22.55 16.52
N TRP A 30 19.62 21.32 16.52
CA TRP A 30 19.64 20.39 15.36
C TRP A 30 18.29 20.21 14.68
N GLN A 31 17.23 20.04 15.47
CA GLN A 31 15.87 19.85 14.92
C GLN A 31 15.36 21.10 14.17
N GLN A 32 15.64 22.29 14.71
CA GLN A 32 15.23 23.56 14.07
C GLN A 32 16.00 23.84 12.78
N GLN A 33 17.19 23.27 12.64
CA GLN A 33 18.02 23.33 11.43
C GLN A 33 17.69 22.26 10.41
N GLY A 34 16.64 21.46 10.62
CA GLY A 34 16.22 20.42 9.69
C GLY A 34 17.03 19.12 9.76
N LEU A 35 17.87 18.95 10.80
CA LEU A 35 18.65 17.74 11.00
C LEU A 35 17.86 16.60 11.69
N GLY A 36 16.59 16.82 11.99
CA GLY A 36 15.74 15.79 12.61
C GLY A 36 16.25 15.32 13.97
N ARG A 37 15.98 14.08 14.30
CA ARG A 37 16.34 13.47 15.60
C ARG A 37 17.74 12.88 15.61
N THR A 38 18.20 12.29 14.49
CA THR A 38 19.48 11.56 14.40
C THR A 38 20.50 12.26 13.53
N GLY A 39 20.08 13.31 12.82
CA GLY A 39 20.94 14.05 11.91
C GLY A 39 22.04 14.82 12.62
N GLU A 40 23.24 14.76 12.08
CA GLU A 40 24.45 15.37 12.61
C GLU A 40 25.33 15.90 11.49
N VAL A 41 25.98 17.02 11.71
CA VAL A 41 27.07 17.49 10.87
C VAL A 41 28.35 17.55 11.70
N TYR A 42 29.39 16.89 11.21
CA TYR A 42 30.71 16.93 11.86
C TYR A 42 31.81 17.23 10.85
N VAL A 43 32.94 17.67 11.38
CA VAL A 43 34.16 17.92 10.62
C VAL A 43 35.24 16.94 11.07
N ALA A 44 36.02 16.43 10.13
CA ALA A 44 37.17 15.56 10.40
C ALA A 44 38.44 16.13 9.72
N GLY A 45 39.59 15.83 10.31
CA GLY A 45 40.90 16.13 9.72
C GLY A 45 41.50 14.95 8.96
N GLU A 46 42.65 15.17 8.33
CA GLU A 46 43.41 14.14 7.60
C GLU A 46 43.91 12.99 8.51
N ASP A 47 44.00 13.20 9.81
CA ASP A 47 44.27 12.21 10.84
C ASP A 47 43.06 11.36 11.22
N PHE A 48 41.93 11.52 10.54
CA PHE A 48 40.64 10.88 10.80
C PHE A 48 40.07 11.16 12.20
N LEU A 49 40.50 12.22 12.86
CA LEU A 49 39.91 12.61 14.14
C LEU A 49 38.88 13.72 13.95
N MET A 50 37.83 13.68 14.76
CA MET A 50 36.79 14.74 14.75
C MET A 50 37.39 16.11 15.13
N ARG A 51 36.84 17.16 14.50
CA ARG A 51 37.11 18.57 14.76
C ARG A 51 35.91 19.32 15.36
N SER A 52 34.79 18.63 15.52
CA SER A 52 33.57 19.12 16.15
C SER A 52 33.09 18.12 17.21
N THR A 53 32.19 18.56 18.09
CA THR A 53 31.63 17.67 19.11
C THR A 53 30.48 16.83 18.51
N SER A 54 30.46 15.53 18.81
CA SER A 54 29.41 14.62 18.41
C SER A 54 28.09 14.97 19.07
N ARG A 55 27.00 14.99 18.28
CA ARG A 55 25.64 15.17 18.79
C ARG A 55 25.26 14.05 19.77
N GLU A 56 25.48 12.79 19.40
CA GLU A 56 25.14 11.63 20.23
C GLU A 56 25.86 11.71 21.60
N LEU A 57 27.13 12.16 21.60
CA LEU A 57 27.85 12.35 22.85
C LEU A 57 27.21 13.43 23.74
N VAL A 58 26.66 14.49 23.16
CA VAL A 58 25.99 15.57 23.90
C VAL A 58 24.63 15.13 24.42
N GLU A 59 23.83 14.48 23.60
CA GLU A 59 22.45 14.10 23.93
C GLU A 59 22.39 12.81 24.76
N ASN A 60 23.22 11.78 24.43
CA ASN A 60 23.17 10.44 25.02
C ASN A 60 24.57 9.87 25.22
N PRO A 61 25.36 10.31 26.18
CA PRO A 61 26.77 9.88 26.39
C PRO A 61 26.93 8.35 26.55
N GLU A 62 26.02 7.69 27.25
CA GLU A 62 26.04 6.24 27.47
C GLU A 62 25.81 5.47 26.17
N GLN A 63 24.84 5.91 25.37
CA GLN A 63 24.57 5.29 24.07
C GLN A 63 25.71 5.55 23.09
N TYR A 64 26.25 6.76 23.06
CA TYR A 64 27.44 7.09 22.28
C TYR A 64 28.59 6.15 22.60
N ARG A 65 28.88 5.95 23.91
CA ARG A 65 29.94 5.03 24.35
C ARG A 65 29.74 3.62 23.83
N ALA A 66 28.54 3.08 24.01
CA ALA A 66 28.20 1.73 23.54
C ALA A 66 28.36 1.59 22.03
N ASP A 67 27.81 2.54 21.26
CA ASP A 67 27.80 2.52 19.80
C ASP A 67 29.20 2.63 19.20
N VAL A 68 30.04 3.58 19.69
CA VAL A 68 31.39 3.73 19.13
C VAL A 68 32.29 2.56 19.46
N ILE A 69 32.12 1.92 20.62
CA ILE A 69 32.84 0.68 20.96
C ILE A 69 32.40 -0.47 20.05
N ALA A 70 31.10 -0.63 19.85
CA ALA A 70 30.54 -1.64 18.92
C ALA A 70 31.02 -1.41 17.48
N ALA A 71 31.24 -0.16 17.09
CA ALA A 71 31.77 0.24 15.77
C ALA A 71 33.31 0.09 15.67
N GLY A 72 34.00 -0.32 16.75
CA GLY A 72 35.44 -0.61 16.74
C GLY A 72 36.35 0.46 17.35
N THR A 73 35.77 1.49 17.99
CA THR A 73 36.58 2.45 18.78
C THR A 73 37.03 1.77 20.09
N ALA A 74 38.31 1.95 20.47
CA ALA A 74 38.82 1.40 21.71
C ALA A 74 38.08 1.95 22.93
N PRO A 75 37.75 1.13 23.94
CA PRO A 75 36.99 1.55 25.11
C PRO A 75 37.58 2.76 25.84
N GLU A 76 38.90 2.84 25.92
CA GLU A 76 39.62 3.92 26.59
C GLU A 76 39.45 5.25 25.90
N ILE A 77 39.31 5.25 24.57
CA ILE A 77 39.02 6.45 23.75
C ILE A 77 37.58 6.90 23.98
N ALA A 78 36.63 5.96 23.98
CA ALA A 78 35.22 6.24 24.23
C ALA A 78 35.02 6.79 25.66
N ASP A 79 35.65 6.17 26.68
CA ASP A 79 35.60 6.59 28.06
C ASP A 79 36.17 8.00 28.23
N ARG A 80 37.28 8.28 27.56
CA ARG A 80 37.90 9.61 27.56
C ARG A 80 36.99 10.65 26.95
N ALA A 81 36.35 10.37 25.83
CA ALA A 81 35.43 11.29 25.19
C ALA A 81 34.23 11.64 26.10
N VAL A 82 33.66 10.63 26.77
CA VAL A 82 32.58 10.81 27.75
C VAL A 82 33.05 11.62 28.97
N ALA A 83 34.21 11.31 29.52
CA ALA A 83 34.76 11.98 30.71
C ALA A 83 35.01 13.49 30.47
N VAL A 84 35.52 13.84 29.29
CA VAL A 84 35.79 15.25 28.95
C VAL A 84 34.58 15.93 28.27
N LYS A 85 33.47 15.19 28.04
CA LYS A 85 32.26 15.64 27.33
C LYS A 85 32.60 16.24 25.96
N GLY A 86 33.52 15.65 25.23
CA GLY A 86 34.00 16.15 23.96
C GLY A 86 34.63 15.07 23.08
N SER A 87 34.37 15.10 21.80
CA SER A 87 34.90 14.18 20.81
C SER A 87 36.06 14.75 19.96
N VAL A 88 36.30 16.06 20.09
CA VAL A 88 37.30 16.78 19.28
C VAL A 88 38.73 16.24 19.58
N LEU A 89 39.45 15.84 18.52
CA LEU A 89 40.78 15.22 18.57
C LEU A 89 40.83 13.92 19.41
N ILE A 90 39.68 13.32 19.72
CA ILE A 90 39.57 12.10 20.51
C ILE A 90 38.88 11.02 19.68
N GLN A 91 37.71 11.29 19.09
CA GLN A 91 36.93 10.28 18.36
C GLN A 91 37.48 10.08 16.95
N PRO A 92 37.90 8.84 16.61
CA PRO A 92 38.27 8.48 15.26
C PRO A 92 37.00 8.28 14.41
N VAL A 93 37.02 8.85 13.20
CA VAL A 93 35.91 8.79 12.23
C VAL A 93 36.41 8.30 10.86
N ARG A 94 37.11 7.16 10.88
CA ARG A 94 37.60 6.52 9.65
C ARG A 94 36.46 5.79 8.97
N THR A 95 35.64 6.54 8.24
CA THR A 95 34.51 6.03 7.44
C THR A 95 34.78 6.22 5.95
N ALA A 96 34.09 5.44 5.12
CA ALA A 96 34.22 5.58 3.65
C ALA A 96 33.93 7.01 3.16
N SER A 97 32.99 7.72 3.80
CA SER A 97 32.65 9.10 3.50
C SER A 97 33.80 10.07 3.78
N VAL A 98 34.44 9.94 4.95
CA VAL A 98 35.61 10.75 5.33
C VAL A 98 36.79 10.46 4.39
N GLU A 99 37.07 9.20 4.09
CA GLU A 99 38.13 8.82 3.16
C GLU A 99 37.90 9.37 1.74
N ALA A 100 36.66 9.31 1.24
CA ALA A 100 36.33 9.86 -0.07
C ALA A 100 36.49 11.40 -0.09
N ALA A 101 36.01 12.08 0.94
CA ALA A 101 36.12 13.52 1.08
C ALA A 101 37.59 14.00 1.19
N LEU A 102 38.44 13.28 1.92
CA LEU A 102 39.88 13.57 1.99
C LEU A 102 40.59 13.41 0.64
N ARG A 103 40.09 12.58 -0.26
CA ARG A 103 40.56 12.50 -1.66
C ARG A 103 40.02 13.60 -2.55
N GLY A 104 39.32 14.61 -1.98
CA GLY A 104 38.71 15.71 -2.73
C GLY A 104 37.38 15.40 -3.38
N GLN A 105 36.74 14.26 -3.06
CA GLN A 105 35.45 13.86 -3.61
C GLN A 105 34.31 14.44 -2.75
N SER A 106 33.21 14.76 -3.41
CA SER A 106 31.94 15.15 -2.78
C SER A 106 30.83 14.28 -3.29
N GLY A 107 29.88 13.94 -2.44
CA GLY A 107 28.76 13.10 -2.85
C GLY A 107 27.79 12.81 -1.71
N THR A 108 26.80 11.97 -2.06
CA THR A 108 25.80 11.47 -1.11
C THR A 108 25.62 9.98 -1.35
N TRP A 109 25.67 9.20 -0.31
CA TRP A 109 25.42 7.75 -0.35
C TRP A 109 24.89 7.22 0.98
N ILE A 110 24.48 5.97 0.99
CA ILE A 110 24.18 5.23 2.23
C ILE A 110 25.47 4.51 2.63
N ALA A 111 25.94 4.76 3.85
CA ALA A 111 27.15 4.15 4.39
C ALA A 111 27.06 3.96 5.91
N THR A 112 27.87 3.03 6.43
CA THR A 112 28.03 2.88 7.88
C THR A 112 28.84 4.03 8.44
N GLY A 113 28.28 4.72 9.41
CA GLY A 113 28.93 5.84 10.11
C GLY A 113 29.82 5.37 11.27
N TYR A 114 30.45 6.33 11.96
CA TYR A 114 31.34 6.06 13.11
C TYR A 114 30.62 5.51 14.36
N LEU A 115 29.28 5.58 14.39
CA LEU A 115 28.43 4.93 15.40
C LEU A 115 28.01 3.50 15.02
N GLY A 116 28.50 2.96 13.90
CA GLY A 116 28.16 1.61 13.45
C GLY A 116 26.78 1.45 12.81
N ARG A 117 26.01 2.53 12.69
CA ARG A 117 24.67 2.53 12.06
C ARG A 117 24.76 2.92 10.60
N GLU A 118 23.85 2.36 9.78
CA GLU A 118 23.66 2.83 8.40
C GLU A 118 22.99 4.19 8.40
N ASN A 119 23.54 5.10 7.62
CA ASN A 119 23.00 6.44 7.48
C ASN A 119 23.14 6.96 6.04
N LEU A 120 22.22 7.84 5.68
CA LEU A 120 22.33 8.66 4.50
C LEU A 120 23.32 9.78 4.79
N THR A 121 24.43 9.79 4.07
CA THR A 121 25.58 10.65 4.32
C THR A 121 25.87 11.52 3.12
N ALA A 122 25.97 12.82 3.31
CA ALA A 122 26.57 13.77 2.37
C ALA A 122 27.96 14.17 2.88
N TYR A 123 28.95 14.23 1.99
CA TYR A 123 30.32 14.50 2.38
C TYR A 123 31.03 15.34 1.33
N GLY A 124 32.07 16.06 1.76
CA GLY A 124 32.91 16.84 0.87
C GLY A 124 34.07 17.51 1.61
N PRO A 125 35.11 17.97 0.88
CA PRO A 125 36.18 18.76 1.44
C PRO A 125 35.69 20.12 1.90
N VAL A 126 36.33 20.66 2.96
CA VAL A 126 36.13 22.03 3.44
C VAL A 126 37.29 22.88 2.91
N ASP A 127 36.97 23.88 2.12
CA ASP A 127 38.00 24.76 1.53
C ASP A 127 38.46 25.83 2.55
N ILE A 128 39.45 25.46 3.33
CA ILE A 128 40.12 26.41 4.26
C ILE A 128 41.62 26.36 3.97
N ASN A 129 42.19 27.50 3.58
CA ASN A 129 43.60 27.57 3.26
C ASN A 129 44.50 27.03 4.38
N GLY A 130 45.31 26.01 4.03
CA GLY A 130 46.26 25.37 4.94
C GLY A 130 45.66 24.32 5.88
N LEU A 131 44.37 23.99 5.75
CA LEU A 131 43.73 22.92 6.50
C LEU A 131 43.09 21.89 5.53
N HIS A 132 43.40 20.61 5.72
CA HIS A 132 42.77 19.52 4.99
C HIS A 132 41.67 18.91 5.85
N TRP A 133 40.52 19.63 5.91
CA TRP A 133 39.36 19.20 6.65
C TRP A 133 38.25 18.77 5.71
N VAL A 134 37.38 17.91 6.20
CA VAL A 134 36.21 17.43 5.48
C VAL A 134 34.98 17.59 6.36
N ALA A 135 33.86 17.93 5.74
CA ALA A 135 32.55 17.96 6.39
C ALA A 135 31.74 16.73 6.00
N VAL A 136 31.05 16.18 6.95
CA VAL A 136 30.13 15.06 6.78
C VAL A 136 28.82 15.38 7.48
N ALA A 137 27.73 15.39 6.71
CA ALA A 137 26.38 15.48 7.23
C ALA A 137 25.74 14.09 7.10
N ARG A 138 25.15 13.57 8.16
CA ARG A 138 24.52 12.26 8.20
C ARG A 138 23.17 12.30 8.88
N ILE A 139 22.30 11.36 8.49
CA ILE A 139 21.03 11.08 9.16
C ILE A 139 20.79 9.56 9.08
N ASP A 140 20.30 8.95 10.14
CA ASP A 140 20.04 7.50 10.14
C ASP A 140 19.00 7.14 9.08
N THR A 141 19.22 6.03 8.36
CA THR A 141 18.35 5.61 7.24
C THR A 141 16.92 5.37 7.68
N GLU A 142 16.70 4.85 8.89
CA GLU A 142 15.36 4.67 9.45
C GLU A 142 14.58 5.99 9.54
N GLU A 143 15.24 7.07 9.97
CA GLU A 143 14.61 8.38 10.04
C GLU A 143 14.45 9.01 8.66
N ALA A 144 15.48 8.94 7.82
CA ALA A 144 15.47 9.50 6.48
C ALA A 144 14.33 8.92 5.61
N PHE A 145 14.05 7.62 5.76
CA PHE A 145 13.03 6.92 4.98
C PHE A 145 11.70 6.70 5.72
N ALA A 146 11.57 7.13 6.98
CA ALA A 146 10.32 7.00 7.74
C ALA A 146 9.08 7.54 7.00
N PRO A 147 9.11 8.72 6.35
CA PRO A 147 7.96 9.25 5.61
C PRO A 147 7.56 8.35 4.43
N VAL A 148 8.55 7.74 3.74
CA VAL A 148 8.31 6.82 2.62
C VAL A 148 7.64 5.54 3.11
N THR A 149 8.09 5.00 4.23
CA THR A 149 7.52 3.80 4.84
C THR A 149 6.07 4.01 5.28
N GLU A 150 5.78 5.13 5.92
CA GLU A 150 4.41 5.51 6.30
C GLU A 150 3.51 5.70 5.09
N PHE A 151 3.99 6.39 4.06
CA PHE A 151 3.26 6.56 2.81
C PHE A 151 2.93 5.21 2.16
N THR A 152 3.92 4.32 2.05
CA THR A 152 3.74 2.98 1.46
C THR A 152 2.71 2.16 2.25
N ARG A 153 2.79 2.16 3.58
CA ARG A 153 1.81 1.48 4.44
C ARG A 153 0.39 2.01 4.20
N ASN A 154 0.22 3.33 4.18
CA ASN A 154 -1.08 3.95 3.98
C ASN A 154 -1.63 3.68 2.56
N LEU A 155 -0.75 3.65 1.55
CA LEU A 155 -1.11 3.27 0.18
C LEU A 155 -1.61 1.82 0.11
N VAL A 156 -0.90 0.88 0.73
CA VAL A 156 -1.30 -0.54 0.78
C VAL A 156 -2.64 -0.70 1.49
N LEU A 157 -2.81 -0.07 2.66
CA LEU A 157 -4.07 -0.16 3.41
C LEU A 157 -5.25 0.45 2.66
N SER A 158 -5.08 1.59 2.00
CA SER A 158 -6.13 2.20 1.18
C SER A 158 -6.50 1.35 -0.03
N THR A 159 -5.51 0.74 -0.70
CA THR A 159 -5.75 -0.17 -1.82
C THR A 159 -6.55 -1.40 -1.40
N LEU A 160 -6.19 -2.02 -0.27
CA LEU A 160 -6.94 -3.14 0.30
C LEU A 160 -8.38 -2.74 0.67
N GLY A 161 -8.55 -1.55 1.25
CA GLY A 161 -9.87 -0.99 1.57
C GLY A 161 -10.74 -0.80 0.33
N ILE A 162 -10.18 -0.25 -0.74
CA ILE A 162 -10.89 -0.09 -2.02
C ILE A 162 -11.26 -1.45 -2.62
N MET A 163 -10.34 -2.41 -2.66
CA MET A 163 -10.62 -3.77 -3.17
C MET A 163 -11.76 -4.43 -2.40
N LEU A 164 -11.75 -4.34 -1.06
CA LEU A 164 -12.82 -4.86 -0.23
C LEU A 164 -14.15 -4.17 -0.53
N GLY A 165 -14.16 -2.83 -0.63
CA GLY A 165 -15.34 -2.05 -0.96
C GLY A 165 -15.95 -2.42 -2.32
N VAL A 166 -15.12 -2.54 -3.35
CA VAL A 166 -15.56 -2.98 -4.69
C VAL A 166 -16.12 -4.40 -4.65
N SER A 167 -15.47 -5.31 -3.92
CA SER A 167 -15.94 -6.70 -3.77
C SER A 167 -17.31 -6.77 -3.11
N VAL A 168 -17.49 -6.05 -2.01
CA VAL A 168 -18.79 -5.97 -1.30
C VAL A 168 -19.85 -5.35 -2.19
N LEU A 169 -19.54 -4.25 -2.87
CA LEU A 169 -20.48 -3.59 -3.81
C LEU A 169 -20.88 -4.54 -4.95
N SER A 170 -19.93 -5.27 -5.53
CA SER A 170 -20.21 -6.26 -6.59
C SER A 170 -21.14 -7.37 -6.11
N LEU A 171 -20.94 -7.88 -4.89
CA LEU A 171 -21.82 -8.89 -4.29
C LEU A 171 -23.24 -8.33 -4.07
N LEU A 172 -23.35 -7.09 -3.58
CA LEU A 172 -24.65 -6.43 -3.39
C LEU A 172 -25.38 -6.24 -4.73
N LEU A 173 -24.68 -5.72 -5.74
CA LEU A 173 -25.25 -5.57 -7.09
C LEU A 173 -25.69 -6.90 -7.70
N ALA A 174 -24.89 -7.97 -7.50
CA ALA A 174 -25.26 -9.31 -7.95
C ALA A 174 -26.53 -9.82 -7.25
N GLN A 175 -26.72 -9.52 -5.99
CA GLN A 175 -27.92 -9.93 -5.25
C GLN A 175 -29.17 -9.13 -5.68
N VAL A 176 -29.00 -7.81 -5.86
CA VAL A 176 -30.11 -6.91 -6.15
C VAL A 176 -30.55 -6.98 -7.62
N PHE A 177 -29.62 -7.11 -8.56
CA PHE A 177 -29.94 -7.06 -9.99
C PHE A 177 -29.78 -8.40 -10.69
N THR A 178 -28.67 -9.08 -10.56
CA THR A 178 -28.35 -10.25 -11.38
C THR A 178 -29.21 -11.46 -11.02
N ARG A 179 -29.40 -11.73 -9.74
CA ARG A 179 -30.20 -12.89 -9.30
C ARG A 179 -31.68 -12.81 -9.67
N PRO A 180 -32.40 -11.69 -9.47
CA PRO A 180 -33.77 -11.56 -9.91
C PRO A 180 -33.96 -11.74 -11.41
N ILE A 181 -33.09 -11.12 -12.23
CA ILE A 181 -33.14 -11.28 -13.69
C ILE A 181 -32.93 -12.73 -14.13
N GLN A 182 -31.98 -13.43 -13.52
CA GLN A 182 -31.74 -14.86 -13.79
C GLN A 182 -32.95 -15.73 -13.42
N ARG A 183 -33.60 -15.46 -12.28
CA ARG A 183 -34.82 -16.16 -11.84
C ARG A 183 -35.96 -15.93 -12.84
N LEU A 184 -36.18 -14.69 -13.25
CA LEU A 184 -37.20 -14.37 -14.26
C LEU A 184 -36.92 -15.06 -15.57
N SER A 185 -35.69 -15.03 -16.06
CA SER A 185 -35.27 -15.74 -17.30
C SER A 185 -35.49 -17.26 -17.22
N ALA A 186 -35.21 -17.87 -16.05
CA ALA A 186 -35.49 -19.28 -15.83
C ALA A 186 -36.99 -19.57 -15.81
N ALA A 187 -37.78 -18.72 -15.18
CA ALA A 187 -39.24 -18.82 -15.13
C ALA A 187 -39.87 -18.73 -16.53
N VAL A 188 -39.43 -17.78 -17.35
CA VAL A 188 -39.87 -17.65 -18.78
C VAL A 188 -39.58 -18.94 -19.55
N ARG A 189 -38.43 -19.55 -19.38
CA ARG A 189 -38.10 -20.82 -20.04
C ARG A 189 -38.98 -22.00 -19.59
N ARG A 190 -39.33 -22.04 -18.29
CA ARG A 190 -40.25 -23.07 -17.76
C ARG A 190 -41.66 -22.93 -18.36
N VAL A 191 -42.19 -21.71 -18.40
CA VAL A 191 -43.47 -21.41 -19.03
C VAL A 191 -43.46 -21.80 -20.53
N GLY A 192 -42.37 -21.47 -21.25
CA GLY A 192 -42.20 -21.86 -22.64
C GLY A 192 -42.12 -23.41 -22.86
N ALA A 193 -41.69 -24.16 -21.84
CA ALA A 193 -41.69 -25.63 -21.85
C ALA A 193 -43.04 -26.27 -21.40
N GLY A 194 -44.07 -25.46 -21.14
CA GLY A 194 -45.38 -25.89 -20.74
C GLY A 194 -45.61 -25.99 -19.22
N ASP A 195 -44.64 -25.65 -18.41
CA ASP A 195 -44.80 -25.58 -16.96
C ASP A 195 -45.37 -24.19 -16.59
N LEU A 196 -46.70 -24.15 -16.40
CA LEU A 196 -47.43 -22.92 -16.07
C LEU A 196 -47.52 -22.68 -14.56
N ASP A 197 -47.04 -23.62 -13.74
CA ASP A 197 -47.02 -23.46 -12.26
C ASP A 197 -45.69 -22.84 -11.83
N VAL A 198 -45.47 -21.61 -12.25
CA VAL A 198 -44.28 -20.83 -11.98
C VAL A 198 -44.67 -19.54 -11.31
N ASP A 199 -44.02 -19.22 -10.20
CA ASP A 199 -44.16 -17.94 -9.51
C ASP A 199 -42.76 -17.30 -9.32
N VAL A 200 -42.67 -16.01 -9.63
CA VAL A 200 -41.45 -15.22 -9.49
C VAL A 200 -41.65 -14.22 -8.36
N PRO A 201 -40.68 -14.06 -7.44
CA PRO A 201 -40.78 -13.07 -6.40
C PRO A 201 -40.99 -11.64 -6.94
N SER A 202 -42.11 -11.02 -6.62
CA SER A 202 -42.50 -9.66 -7.04
C SER A 202 -42.47 -8.65 -5.89
N GLY A 203 -41.75 -8.95 -4.79
CA GLY A 203 -41.71 -8.13 -3.59
C GLY A 203 -40.81 -6.90 -3.64
N SER A 204 -40.04 -6.70 -4.71
CA SER A 204 -39.25 -5.49 -4.93
C SER A 204 -40.12 -4.31 -5.30
N ARG A 205 -39.81 -3.10 -4.82
CA ARG A 205 -40.53 -1.85 -5.13
C ARG A 205 -39.86 -1.08 -6.28
N ASP A 206 -39.32 -1.79 -7.23
CA ASP A 206 -38.63 -1.28 -8.42
C ASP A 206 -39.18 -1.91 -9.69
N GLU A 207 -38.66 -1.55 -10.83
CA GLU A 207 -39.05 -2.04 -12.16
C GLU A 207 -38.90 -3.59 -12.28
N ILE A 208 -38.02 -4.18 -11.49
CA ILE A 208 -37.82 -5.65 -11.44
C ILE A 208 -39.02 -6.32 -10.73
N GLY A 209 -39.51 -5.71 -9.66
CA GLY A 209 -40.71 -6.15 -8.96
C GLY A 209 -41.96 -6.06 -9.82
N ASP A 210 -42.13 -4.94 -10.52
CA ASP A 210 -43.24 -4.72 -11.45
C ASP A 210 -43.20 -5.74 -12.60
N LEU A 211 -42.02 -6.02 -13.15
CA LEU A 211 -41.83 -7.02 -14.18
C LEU A 211 -42.15 -8.45 -13.68
N GLY A 212 -41.80 -8.76 -12.46
CA GLY A 212 -42.13 -10.03 -11.80
C GLY A 212 -43.64 -10.19 -11.64
N ALA A 213 -44.34 -9.15 -11.19
CA ALA A 213 -45.80 -9.14 -11.07
C ALA A 213 -46.50 -9.35 -12.42
N ALA A 214 -46.13 -8.58 -13.43
CA ALA A 214 -46.65 -8.71 -14.78
C ALA A 214 -46.43 -10.12 -15.36
N PHE A 215 -45.28 -10.72 -15.10
CA PHE A 215 -45.00 -12.11 -15.51
C PHE A 215 -45.92 -13.10 -14.80
N ASN A 216 -46.14 -12.98 -13.49
CA ASN A 216 -47.04 -13.85 -12.71
C ASN A 216 -48.48 -13.74 -13.20
N ASP A 217 -48.96 -12.52 -13.51
CA ASP A 217 -50.28 -12.28 -14.09
C ASP A 217 -50.43 -12.96 -15.46
N MET A 218 -49.42 -12.86 -16.32
CA MET A 218 -49.41 -13.55 -17.62
C MET A 218 -49.42 -15.09 -17.42
N ALA A 219 -48.60 -15.63 -16.56
CA ALA A 219 -48.51 -17.09 -16.28
C ALA A 219 -49.86 -17.60 -15.73
N SER A 220 -50.50 -16.85 -14.84
CA SER A 220 -51.85 -17.14 -14.32
C SER A 220 -52.92 -17.12 -15.42
N GLY A 221 -52.89 -16.11 -16.30
CA GLY A 221 -53.79 -16.02 -17.45
C GLY A 221 -53.66 -17.20 -18.41
N LEU A 222 -52.42 -17.64 -18.68
CA LEU A 222 -52.16 -18.82 -19.53
C LEU A 222 -52.68 -20.10 -18.86
N ARG A 223 -52.53 -20.26 -17.56
CA ARG A 223 -53.02 -21.38 -16.77
C ARG A 223 -54.55 -21.52 -16.87
N VAL A 224 -55.28 -20.39 -16.70
CA VAL A 224 -56.74 -20.34 -16.83
C VAL A 224 -57.18 -20.72 -18.26
N LYS A 225 -56.49 -20.21 -19.28
CA LYS A 225 -56.80 -20.53 -20.67
C LYS A 225 -56.57 -22.00 -20.99
N GLN A 226 -55.47 -22.59 -20.48
CA GLN A 226 -55.19 -24.00 -20.67
C GLN A 226 -56.24 -24.91 -20.01
N ALA A 227 -56.67 -24.57 -18.77
CA ALA A 227 -57.73 -25.31 -18.08
C ALA A 227 -59.05 -25.26 -18.85
N LEU A 228 -59.41 -24.10 -19.44
CA LEU A 228 -60.62 -23.98 -20.25
C LEU A 228 -60.55 -24.81 -21.52
N ILE A 229 -59.38 -24.85 -22.19
CA ILE A 229 -59.15 -25.68 -23.38
C ILE A 229 -59.28 -27.15 -23.02
N ASP A 230 -58.68 -27.59 -21.91
CA ASP A 230 -58.75 -28.97 -21.44
C ASP A 230 -60.17 -29.40 -21.09
N GLU A 231 -60.94 -28.47 -20.45
CA GLU A 231 -62.36 -28.69 -20.16
C GLU A 231 -63.20 -28.84 -21.45
N GLN A 232 -63.06 -27.91 -22.43
CA GLN A 232 -63.74 -27.97 -23.72
C GLN A 232 -63.39 -29.25 -24.50
N GLN A 233 -62.11 -29.68 -24.48
CA GLN A 233 -61.72 -30.93 -25.12
C GLN A 233 -62.36 -32.16 -24.43
N GLY A 234 -62.43 -32.12 -23.11
CA GLY A 234 -63.09 -33.16 -22.30
C GLY A 234 -64.59 -33.25 -22.62
N GLU A 235 -65.24 -32.13 -22.74
CA GLU A 235 -66.65 -32.05 -23.07
C GLU A 235 -66.94 -32.54 -24.53
N ASN A 236 -66.13 -32.08 -25.48
CA ASN A 236 -66.19 -32.59 -26.87
C ASN A 236 -65.98 -34.11 -26.95
N ARG A 237 -65.03 -34.64 -26.18
CA ARG A 237 -64.78 -36.07 -26.14
C ARG A 237 -65.99 -36.84 -25.55
N ARG A 238 -66.64 -36.29 -24.50
CA ARG A 238 -67.86 -36.87 -23.94
C ARG A 238 -69.04 -36.84 -24.91
N LEU A 239 -69.24 -35.74 -25.64
CA LEU A 239 -70.29 -35.62 -26.63
C LEU A 239 -70.09 -36.64 -27.80
N LEU A 240 -68.86 -36.77 -28.30
CA LEU A 240 -68.52 -37.74 -29.33
C LEU A 240 -68.80 -39.18 -28.85
N HIS A 241 -68.45 -39.47 -27.59
CA HIS A 241 -68.66 -40.82 -27.02
C HIS A 241 -70.16 -41.18 -26.85
N ASN A 242 -70.99 -40.16 -26.57
CA ASN A 242 -72.43 -40.33 -26.36
C ASN A 242 -73.22 -40.42 -27.68
N LEU A 243 -72.70 -39.83 -28.74
CA LEU A 243 -73.40 -39.78 -30.05
C LEU A 243 -72.91 -40.83 -31.04
N MET A 244 -71.78 -41.41 -30.88
CA MET A 244 -71.16 -42.38 -31.79
C MET A 244 -70.79 -43.69 -31.06
N PRO A 245 -70.94 -44.84 -31.73
CA PRO A 245 -70.39 -46.09 -31.22
C PRO A 245 -68.89 -45.97 -30.95
N GLN A 246 -68.43 -46.60 -29.92
CA GLN A 246 -67.07 -46.44 -29.41
C GLN A 246 -65.98 -46.69 -30.47
N SER A 247 -66.19 -47.62 -31.36
CA SER A 247 -65.30 -48.00 -32.49
C SER A 247 -65.20 -46.83 -33.51
N LEU A 248 -66.25 -46.10 -33.77
CA LEU A 248 -66.29 -44.94 -34.70
C LEU A 248 -65.67 -43.69 -34.09
N ALA A 249 -65.89 -43.41 -32.79
CA ALA A 249 -65.32 -42.28 -32.08
C ALA A 249 -63.76 -42.36 -31.99
N GLU A 250 -63.22 -43.54 -31.81
CA GLU A 250 -61.77 -43.78 -31.79
C GLU A 250 -61.12 -43.60 -33.18
N ARG A 251 -61.77 -43.96 -34.26
CA ARG A 251 -61.30 -43.76 -35.63
C ARG A 251 -61.31 -42.27 -36.01
N TYR A 252 -62.35 -41.51 -35.64
CA TYR A 252 -62.44 -40.09 -35.88
C TYR A 252 -61.33 -39.32 -35.10
N GLN A 253 -61.05 -39.70 -33.87
CA GLN A 253 -59.95 -39.11 -33.08
C GLN A 253 -58.59 -39.39 -33.69
N ARG A 254 -58.41 -40.44 -34.47
CA ARG A 254 -57.17 -40.74 -35.20
C ARG A 254 -57.06 -40.01 -36.53
N GLY A 255 -58.02 -39.12 -36.85
CA GLY A 255 -57.98 -38.32 -38.07
C GLY A 255 -58.46 -39.04 -39.32
N GLU A 256 -59.17 -40.17 -39.21
CA GLU A 256 -59.78 -40.88 -40.31
C GLU A 256 -61.06 -40.16 -40.73
N THR A 257 -61.00 -39.42 -41.88
CA THR A 257 -62.11 -38.58 -42.37
C THR A 257 -63.13 -39.30 -43.27
N ALA A 258 -62.86 -40.54 -43.65
CA ALA A 258 -63.77 -41.38 -44.49
C ALA A 258 -64.20 -42.64 -43.74
N ILE A 259 -65.32 -42.56 -43.03
CA ILE A 259 -65.90 -43.71 -42.32
C ILE A 259 -67.18 -44.10 -43.10
N ALA A 260 -67.02 -44.86 -44.13
CA ALA A 260 -68.13 -45.51 -44.85
C ALA A 260 -68.19 -47.00 -44.47
N GLU A 261 -69.19 -47.41 -43.69
CA GLU A 261 -69.54 -48.84 -43.57
C GLU A 261 -70.45 -49.20 -44.75
N HIS A 262 -69.96 -50.06 -45.60
CA HIS A 262 -70.84 -50.75 -46.59
C HIS A 262 -71.53 -51.88 -45.86
N HIS A 263 -72.83 -51.80 -45.78
CA HIS A 263 -73.72 -52.94 -45.53
C HIS A 263 -73.98 -53.70 -46.83
#